data_fc9c509745c534e8757f0198fcfec112
#
_entry.id   fc9c509745c534e8757f0198fcfec112
#
_cell.length_a   1.000
_cell.length_b   1.000
_cell.length_c   1.000
_cell.angle_alpha   90.00
_cell.angle_beta   90.00
_cell.angle_gamma   90.00
#
_symmetry.space_group_name_H-M   'P 1'
#
loop_
_entity.id
_entity.type
_entity.pdbx_description
1 polymer ?
#
loop_
_entity_poly.entity_id
_entity_poly.type
_entity_poly.pdbx_seq_one_letter_code
_entity_poly.pdbx_strand_id
1 'polypeptide(L)'
;SPDGTLKVEISAGNELVYQVMHGNDTILSHSNIALVLEDGTIVGRTPRITGERRKKIKDNIESPFYRFKEFVATGNELDLKLKGGFGIIFRAYNEGVAYRFYTTQSSDIIIKEEQAEFNFKEDYTAYLPYTTNDKQPMAMAFQNVYDITPLSKAQPKLAFLPVTVDCGSVKLTLLESDLEAYPGMFVQSQQGKYGLKGVFAPYPAKTDFYPWRKQEYVTETTDFISRSRGSRSYPWRVLAITEKDTDMPVNNLVYALASPNRIGDTSWIKTGKVAWDWWNDWNLKGVPFKSRYQHGYV
;
A
#
# COMPACT_ATOMS: atom_id res chain seq x y z
N SER A 1 -12.29 15.17 -4.79
CA SER A 1 -12.33 14.54 -6.13
C SER A 1 -12.82 15.52 -7.20
N PRO A 2 -12.62 15.24 -8.49
CA PRO A 2 -13.12 16.07 -9.57
C PRO A 2 -14.65 16.23 -9.59
N ASP A 3 -15.38 15.18 -9.23
CA ASP A 3 -16.84 15.19 -9.15
C ASP A 3 -17.39 15.76 -7.83
N GLY A 4 -16.50 16.02 -6.86
CA GLY A 4 -16.86 16.55 -5.54
C GLY A 4 -17.41 15.53 -4.56
N THR A 5 -17.45 14.23 -4.89
CA THR A 5 -18.00 13.18 -4.00
C THR A 5 -17.03 12.81 -2.88
N LEU A 6 -15.71 12.80 -3.15
CA LEU A 6 -14.70 12.50 -2.15
C LEU A 6 -13.94 13.78 -1.74
N LYS A 7 -13.76 13.93 -0.44
CA LYS A 7 -13.02 15.04 0.16
C LYS A 7 -12.02 14.51 1.19
N VAL A 8 -10.78 14.98 1.09
CA VAL A 8 -9.76 14.78 2.13
C VAL A 8 -9.54 16.09 2.85
N GLU A 9 -9.68 16.06 4.16
CA GLU A 9 -9.34 17.18 5.04
C GLU A 9 -8.08 16.87 5.81
N ILE A 10 -7.14 17.81 5.84
CA ILE A 10 -5.86 17.68 6.49
C ILE A 10 -5.73 18.74 7.58
N SER A 11 -5.34 18.34 8.77
CA SER A 11 -5.06 19.21 9.88
C SER A 11 -3.61 19.08 10.31
N ALA A 12 -2.94 20.23 10.46
CA ALA A 12 -1.55 20.32 10.87
C ALA A 12 -1.47 21.12 12.19
N GLY A 13 -1.84 20.45 13.27
CA GLY A 13 -1.80 21.00 14.64
C GLY A 13 -0.60 20.45 15.42
N ASN A 14 -0.86 19.80 16.56
CA ASN A 14 0.16 19.06 17.30
C ASN A 14 0.63 17.82 16.52
N GLU A 15 -0.24 17.27 15.70
CA GLU A 15 0.01 16.13 14.82
C GLU A 15 -0.53 16.43 13.42
N LEU A 16 0.03 15.76 12.43
CA LEU A 16 -0.50 15.75 11.08
C LEU A 16 -1.56 14.65 10.99
N VAL A 17 -2.80 15.07 10.81
CA VAL A 17 -3.94 14.17 10.72
C VAL A 17 -4.72 14.41 9.44
N TYR A 18 -5.36 13.38 8.94
CA TYR A 18 -6.28 13.47 7.82
C TYR A 18 -7.59 12.76 8.13
N GLN A 19 -8.63 13.14 7.42
CA GLN A 19 -9.91 12.45 7.38
C GLN A 19 -10.43 12.39 5.96
N VAL A 20 -11.30 11.42 5.68
CA VAL A 20 -11.90 11.22 4.36
C VAL A 20 -13.41 11.22 4.48
N MET A 21 -14.04 12.00 3.61
CA MET A 21 -15.49 12.11 3.52
C MET A 21 -15.98 11.65 2.15
N HIS A 22 -17.16 11.02 2.12
CA HIS A 22 -17.93 10.74 0.93
C HIS A 22 -19.26 11.52 1.02
N GLY A 23 -19.43 12.50 0.15
CA GLY A 23 -20.49 13.49 0.30
C GLY A 23 -20.39 14.22 1.65
N ASN A 24 -21.40 14.08 2.49
CA ASN A 24 -21.44 14.65 3.83
C ASN A 24 -21.03 13.66 4.94
N ASP A 25 -20.79 12.39 4.58
CA ASP A 25 -20.47 11.35 5.56
C ASP A 25 -18.97 11.20 5.74
N THR A 26 -18.49 11.22 6.98
CA THR A 26 -17.12 10.87 7.33
C THR A 26 -16.99 9.35 7.32
N ILE A 27 -16.18 8.80 6.40
CA ILE A 27 -15.89 7.37 6.31
C ILE A 27 -14.61 7.01 7.05
N LEU A 28 -13.59 7.86 6.95
CA LEU A 28 -12.36 7.75 7.73
C LEU A 28 -12.23 8.98 8.64
N SER A 29 -12.21 8.74 9.94
CA SER A 29 -12.05 9.78 10.97
C SER A 29 -10.59 10.24 11.06
N HIS A 30 -10.31 11.17 11.97
CA HIS A 30 -8.94 11.68 12.20
C HIS A 30 -7.94 10.53 12.37
N SER A 31 -7.04 10.42 11.43
CA SER A 31 -6.02 9.37 11.31
C SER A 31 -4.65 10.02 11.27
N ASN A 32 -3.78 9.65 12.19
CA ASN A 32 -2.44 10.22 12.31
C ASN A 32 -1.50 9.62 11.29
N ILE A 33 -0.62 10.46 10.75
CA ILE A 33 0.44 10.05 9.82
C ILE A 33 1.75 10.74 10.17
N ALA A 34 2.82 9.95 10.26
CA ALA A 34 4.15 10.47 10.56
C ALA A 34 5.27 9.55 10.04
N LEU A 35 6.48 10.12 9.91
CA LEU A 35 7.72 9.34 9.79
C LEU A 35 8.58 9.62 11.01
N VAL A 36 9.05 8.57 11.67
CA VAL A 36 9.99 8.65 12.79
C VAL A 36 11.38 8.33 12.25
N LEU A 37 12.31 9.27 12.38
CA LEU A 37 13.69 9.13 11.91
C LEU A 37 14.61 8.65 13.02
N GLU A 38 15.79 8.16 12.64
CA GLU A 38 16.82 7.67 13.57
C GLU A 38 17.32 8.76 14.52
N ASP A 39 17.42 10.00 14.04
CA ASP A 39 17.86 11.16 14.83
C ASP A 39 16.80 11.67 15.84
N GLY A 40 15.65 11.00 15.94
CA GLY A 40 14.52 11.37 16.80
C GLY A 40 13.57 12.39 16.18
N THR A 41 13.81 12.86 14.96
CA THR A 41 12.87 13.72 14.23
C THR A 41 11.58 12.94 13.94
N ILE A 42 10.42 13.55 14.23
CA ILE A 42 9.12 13.00 13.89
C ILE A 42 8.44 13.95 12.89
N VAL A 43 8.50 13.59 11.62
CA VAL A 43 7.80 14.31 10.54
C VAL A 43 6.31 14.05 10.68
N GLY A 44 5.55 15.08 10.97
CA GLY A 44 4.11 14.96 11.29
C GLY A 44 3.78 15.32 12.75
N ARG A 45 4.78 15.44 13.64
CA ARG A 45 4.59 16.02 14.97
C ARG A 45 4.88 17.52 14.93
N THR A 46 3.97 18.35 15.43
CA THR A 46 4.04 19.82 15.32
C THR A 46 4.49 20.28 13.93
N PRO A 47 3.81 19.81 12.87
CA PRO A 47 4.28 20.00 11.51
C PRO A 47 4.26 21.50 11.15
N ARG A 48 5.35 21.96 10.54
CA ARG A 48 5.50 23.34 10.12
C ARG A 48 5.41 23.38 8.60
N ILE A 49 4.22 23.79 8.09
CA ILE A 49 4.00 23.95 6.66
C ILE A 49 4.75 25.19 6.19
N THR A 50 5.60 25.03 5.19
CA THR A 50 6.42 26.09 4.57
C THR A 50 5.95 26.44 3.17
N GLY A 51 5.07 25.65 2.59
CA GLY A 51 4.48 25.89 1.29
C GLY A 51 3.33 24.92 0.99
N GLU A 52 2.41 25.39 0.17
CA GLU A 52 1.27 24.62 -0.33
C GLU A 52 1.18 24.80 -1.84
N ARG A 53 0.91 23.70 -2.54
CA ARG A 53 0.63 23.75 -3.97
C ARG A 53 -0.54 22.83 -4.29
N ARG A 54 -1.50 23.37 -5.04
CA ARG A 54 -2.64 22.60 -5.58
C ARG A 54 -2.52 22.51 -7.09
N LYS A 55 -2.82 21.34 -7.64
CA LYS A 55 -2.93 21.17 -9.09
C LYS A 55 -4.02 20.16 -9.45
N LYS A 56 -4.55 20.30 -10.66
CA LYS A 56 -5.39 19.28 -11.28
C LYS A 56 -4.51 18.25 -11.95
N ILE A 57 -4.90 16.98 -11.83
CA ILE A 57 -4.26 15.84 -12.50
C ILE A 57 -5.09 15.49 -13.72
N LYS A 58 -4.44 15.27 -14.84
CA LYS A 58 -5.00 14.68 -16.04
C LYS A 58 -3.87 13.95 -16.75
N ASP A 59 -3.62 12.72 -16.32
CA ASP A 59 -2.50 11.91 -16.81
C ASP A 59 -3.02 10.79 -17.69
N ASN A 60 -2.43 10.61 -18.87
CA ASN A 60 -2.68 9.44 -19.70
C ASN A 60 -1.77 8.32 -19.23
N ILE A 61 -2.39 7.24 -18.73
CA ILE A 61 -1.68 6.08 -18.20
C ILE A 61 -1.71 4.98 -19.24
N GLU A 62 -0.53 4.58 -19.68
CA GLU A 62 -0.34 3.45 -20.58
C GLU A 62 0.10 2.23 -19.79
N SER A 63 -0.60 1.12 -19.97
CA SER A 63 -0.28 -0.15 -19.33
C SER A 63 -0.57 -1.32 -20.27
N PRO A 64 0.35 -1.67 -21.18
CA PRO A 64 0.11 -2.63 -22.25
C PRO A 64 -0.18 -4.05 -21.77
N PHE A 65 0.13 -4.37 -20.51
CA PHE A 65 -0.06 -5.70 -19.91
C PHE A 65 -1.18 -5.75 -18.88
N TYR A 66 -1.92 -4.66 -18.77
CA TYR A 66 -3.08 -4.58 -17.90
C TYR A 66 -4.38 -4.75 -18.68
N ARG A 67 -5.49 -4.85 -17.98
CA ARG A 67 -6.84 -4.95 -18.55
C ARG A 67 -7.19 -3.82 -19.53
N PHE A 68 -6.71 -2.60 -19.24
CA PHE A 68 -6.82 -1.45 -20.13
C PHE A 68 -5.44 -1.12 -20.68
N LYS A 69 -5.33 -1.02 -22.01
CA LYS A 69 -4.10 -0.58 -22.66
C LYS A 69 -3.73 0.85 -22.24
N GLU A 70 -4.74 1.69 -22.13
CA GLU A 70 -4.61 3.08 -21.72
C GLU A 70 -5.88 3.56 -21.01
N PHE A 71 -5.74 4.51 -20.10
CA PHE A 71 -6.85 5.24 -19.49
C PHE A 71 -6.39 6.61 -19.01
N VAL A 72 -7.33 7.56 -18.86
CA VAL A 72 -7.05 8.91 -18.35
C VAL A 72 -7.35 8.95 -16.85
N ALA A 73 -6.33 9.19 -16.05
CA ALA A 73 -6.46 9.44 -14.62
C ALA A 73 -6.74 10.93 -14.38
N THR A 74 -7.90 11.24 -13.82
CA THR A 74 -8.29 12.62 -13.50
C THR A 74 -8.48 12.79 -12.00
N GLY A 75 -7.80 13.78 -11.42
CA GLY A 75 -7.80 14.00 -9.97
C GLY A 75 -7.37 15.40 -9.58
N ASN A 76 -7.34 15.63 -8.27
CA ASN A 76 -6.76 16.83 -7.66
C ASN A 76 -5.60 16.43 -6.74
N GLU A 77 -4.56 17.25 -6.70
CA GLU A 77 -3.38 17.05 -5.85
C GLU A 77 -3.19 18.24 -4.92
N LEU A 78 -2.87 17.94 -3.68
CA LEU A 78 -2.37 18.89 -2.68
C LEU A 78 -0.97 18.44 -2.26
N ASP A 79 0.03 19.28 -2.47
CA ASP A 79 1.41 19.11 -2.04
C ASP A 79 1.71 20.09 -0.90
N LEU A 80 1.99 19.55 0.28
CA LEU A 80 2.36 20.30 1.48
C LEU A 80 3.85 20.15 1.75
N LYS A 81 4.60 21.23 1.60
CA LYS A 81 6.00 21.30 2.00
C LYS A 81 6.11 21.52 3.50
N LEU A 82 6.88 20.67 4.16
CA LEU A 82 7.14 20.77 5.58
C LEU A 82 8.58 21.29 5.83
N LYS A 83 8.79 21.93 6.97
CA LYS A 83 10.12 22.38 7.37
C LYS A 83 11.11 21.20 7.42
N GLY A 84 12.35 21.44 7.02
CA GLY A 84 13.43 20.47 7.11
C GLY A 84 13.56 19.57 5.87
N GLY A 85 13.03 19.97 4.72
CA GLY A 85 13.15 19.20 3.47
C GLY A 85 12.26 17.96 3.40
N PHE A 86 11.13 18.00 4.09
CA PHE A 86 10.07 17.00 4.04
C PHE A 86 8.84 17.53 3.33
N GLY A 87 7.99 16.63 2.89
CA GLY A 87 6.68 16.98 2.38
C GLY A 87 5.75 15.78 2.30
N ILE A 88 4.48 16.09 2.06
CA ILE A 88 3.45 15.09 1.86
C ILE A 88 2.52 15.52 0.74
N ILE A 89 2.19 14.56 -0.11
CA ILE A 89 1.28 14.75 -1.24
C ILE A 89 0.00 13.96 -0.97
N PHE A 90 -1.13 14.63 -1.11
CA PHE A 90 -2.45 14.00 -1.16
C PHE A 90 -3.01 14.08 -2.57
N ARG A 91 -3.66 13.02 -3.01
CA ARG A 91 -4.40 12.98 -4.28
C ARG A 91 -5.81 12.49 -4.04
N ALA A 92 -6.78 13.13 -4.67
CA ALA A 92 -8.18 12.71 -4.67
C ALA A 92 -8.66 12.52 -6.11
N TYR A 93 -9.10 11.30 -6.38
CA TYR A 93 -9.74 10.85 -7.62
C TYR A 93 -11.20 10.51 -7.31
N ASN A 94 -12.03 10.28 -8.34
CA ASN A 94 -13.40 9.84 -8.10
C ASN A 94 -13.47 8.40 -7.55
N GLU A 95 -12.42 7.62 -7.77
CA GLU A 95 -12.30 6.19 -7.37
C GLU A 95 -11.62 6.01 -6.00
N GLY A 96 -11.24 7.10 -5.33
CA GLY A 96 -10.57 7.04 -4.02
C GLY A 96 -9.53 8.12 -3.82
N VAL A 97 -8.77 7.98 -2.74
CA VAL A 97 -7.76 8.95 -2.32
C VAL A 97 -6.45 8.26 -1.99
N ALA A 98 -5.36 9.01 -2.03
CA ALA A 98 -4.05 8.49 -1.66
C ALA A 98 -3.17 9.58 -1.06
N TYR A 99 -2.20 9.17 -0.22
CA TYR A 99 -1.13 10.04 0.22
C TYR A 99 0.22 9.36 0.16
N ARG A 100 1.28 10.16 0.08
CA ARG A 100 2.66 9.71 0.29
C ARG A 100 3.53 10.81 0.85
N PHE A 101 4.51 10.44 1.64
CA PHE A 101 5.60 11.31 2.02
C PHE A 101 6.64 11.44 0.89
N TYR A 102 7.37 12.52 0.91
CA TYR A 102 8.61 12.69 0.15
C TYR A 102 9.65 13.47 0.96
N THR A 103 10.90 13.34 0.58
CA THR A 103 12.03 14.02 1.21
C THR A 103 12.91 14.63 0.15
N THR A 104 13.57 15.75 0.51
CA THR A 104 14.52 16.48 -0.34
C THR A 104 15.85 16.73 0.41
N GLN A 105 16.25 15.78 1.25
CA GLN A 105 17.49 15.84 2.02
C GLN A 105 18.71 15.57 1.13
N SER A 106 19.87 16.14 1.50
CA SER A 106 21.12 15.89 0.79
C SER A 106 21.83 14.60 1.23
N SER A 107 21.59 14.15 2.46
CA SER A 107 22.16 12.94 3.06
C SER A 107 21.14 11.81 3.09
N ASP A 108 21.63 10.58 3.20
CA ASP A 108 20.76 9.42 3.43
C ASP A 108 19.94 9.56 4.71
N ILE A 109 18.77 8.94 4.70
CA ILE A 109 17.80 8.97 5.79
C ILE A 109 17.55 7.54 6.26
N ILE A 110 17.49 7.37 7.57
CA ILE A 110 17.04 6.15 8.23
C ILE A 110 15.67 6.42 8.84
N ILE A 111 14.68 5.64 8.42
CA ILE A 111 13.32 5.70 8.97
C ILE A 111 13.14 4.53 9.93
N LYS A 112 12.90 4.84 11.19
CA LYS A 112 12.66 3.85 12.24
C LYS A 112 11.22 3.32 12.19
N GLU A 113 10.27 4.21 11.91
CA GLU A 113 8.85 3.87 11.91
C GLU A 113 8.08 4.77 10.93
N GLU A 114 7.08 4.24 10.27
CA GLU A 114 6.03 5.00 9.62
C GLU A 114 4.73 4.80 10.39
N GLN A 115 4.17 5.90 10.89
CA GLN A 115 2.85 5.92 11.48
C GLN A 115 1.84 6.14 10.34
N ALA A 116 1.02 5.12 10.07
CA ALA A 116 -0.04 5.15 9.08
C ALA A 116 -1.32 4.62 9.73
N GLU A 117 -2.17 5.53 10.19
CA GLU A 117 -3.43 5.18 10.83
C GLU A 117 -4.61 5.29 9.87
N PHE A 118 -5.60 4.42 10.09
CA PHE A 118 -6.86 4.35 9.35
C PHE A 118 -7.98 4.16 10.37
N ASN A 119 -8.46 5.27 10.95
CA ASN A 119 -9.49 5.27 11.99
C ASN A 119 -10.87 5.47 11.37
N PHE A 120 -11.79 4.56 11.60
CA PHE A 120 -13.13 4.63 11.07
C PHE A 120 -14.10 5.28 12.06
N LYS A 121 -15.17 5.88 11.52
CA LYS A 121 -16.19 6.57 12.34
C LYS A 121 -17.00 5.60 13.20
N GLU A 122 -17.26 4.41 12.66
CA GLU A 122 -18.15 3.43 13.28
C GLU A 122 -17.53 2.03 13.27
N ASP A 123 -18.17 1.09 13.97
CA ASP A 123 -17.74 -0.31 14.03
C ASP A 123 -18.13 -1.06 12.75
N TYR A 124 -17.47 -0.70 11.65
CA TYR A 124 -17.71 -1.30 10.35
C TYR A 124 -17.19 -2.73 10.25
N THR A 125 -17.75 -3.49 9.31
CA THR A 125 -17.27 -4.83 8.98
C THR A 125 -16.01 -4.75 8.14
N ALA A 126 -14.96 -5.42 8.58
CA ALA A 126 -13.68 -5.52 7.88
C ALA A 126 -13.45 -6.93 7.33
N TYR A 127 -12.80 -7.00 6.18
CA TYR A 127 -12.33 -8.22 5.51
C TYR A 127 -10.81 -8.28 5.67
N LEU A 128 -10.35 -9.15 6.55
CA LEU A 128 -8.96 -9.17 7.05
C LEU A 128 -8.27 -10.50 6.70
N PRO A 129 -7.33 -10.53 5.74
CA PRO A 129 -6.52 -11.70 5.45
C PRO A 129 -5.34 -11.76 6.41
N TYR A 130 -5.53 -12.40 7.57
CA TYR A 130 -4.47 -12.53 8.55
C TYR A 130 -3.32 -13.41 8.06
N THR A 131 -2.11 -13.07 8.49
CA THR A 131 -0.94 -13.94 8.26
C THR A 131 -1.07 -15.22 9.10
N THR A 132 -0.59 -16.35 8.55
CA THR A 132 -0.75 -17.67 9.18
C THR A 132 0.47 -18.12 9.97
N ASN A 133 1.63 -17.49 9.76
CA ASN A 133 2.86 -17.84 10.45
C ASN A 133 3.13 -16.90 11.62
N ASP A 134 2.76 -17.30 12.82
CA ASP A 134 2.93 -16.46 14.02
C ASP A 134 4.41 -16.23 14.40
N LYS A 135 5.34 -17.10 13.93
CA LYS A 135 6.79 -16.93 14.21
C LYS A 135 7.47 -15.98 13.24
N GLN A 136 7.02 -15.93 12.00
CA GLN A 136 7.56 -15.08 10.93
C GLN A 136 6.41 -14.49 10.11
N PRO A 137 5.57 -13.63 10.70
CA PRO A 137 4.33 -13.20 10.08
C PRO A 137 4.51 -12.35 8.83
N MET A 138 5.71 -11.85 8.58
CA MET A 138 6.05 -11.00 7.42
C MET A 138 6.89 -11.72 6.35
N ALA A 139 7.15 -13.03 6.51
CA ALA A 139 8.17 -13.74 5.72
C ALA A 139 7.67 -14.95 4.91
N MET A 140 6.38 -15.19 4.83
CA MET A 140 5.82 -16.37 4.13
C MET A 140 4.87 -15.94 3.01
N ALA A 141 4.43 -16.91 2.22
CA ALA A 141 3.39 -16.69 1.21
C ALA A 141 2.10 -16.18 1.87
N PHE A 142 1.53 -15.13 1.27
CA PHE A 142 0.32 -14.47 1.78
C PHE A 142 -0.89 -14.98 0.99
N GLN A 143 -1.36 -16.17 1.36
CA GLN A 143 -2.55 -16.80 0.80
C GLN A 143 -3.40 -17.29 1.97
N ASN A 144 -4.52 -16.62 2.22
CA ASN A 144 -5.41 -16.99 3.30
C ASN A 144 -6.85 -16.59 2.98
N VAL A 145 -7.77 -17.26 3.64
CA VAL A 145 -9.19 -16.85 3.65
C VAL A 145 -9.33 -15.58 4.45
N TYR A 146 -10.21 -14.68 4.00
CA TYR A 146 -10.49 -13.44 4.71
C TYR A 146 -11.42 -13.71 5.90
N ASP A 147 -11.00 -13.24 7.08
CA ASP A 147 -11.89 -13.15 8.23
C ASP A 147 -12.82 -11.95 8.03
N ILE A 148 -14.12 -12.18 8.19
CA ILE A 148 -15.16 -11.13 8.09
C ILE A 148 -15.61 -10.83 9.51
N THR A 149 -15.28 -9.63 10.01
CA THR A 149 -15.49 -9.28 11.41
C THR A 149 -15.70 -7.78 11.61
N PRO A 150 -16.49 -7.34 12.61
CA PRO A 150 -16.48 -5.94 13.03
C PRO A 150 -15.08 -5.49 13.47
N LEU A 151 -14.71 -4.24 13.20
CA LEU A 151 -13.41 -3.68 13.60
C LEU A 151 -13.12 -3.81 15.09
N SER A 152 -14.15 -3.67 15.94
CA SER A 152 -14.04 -3.85 17.40
C SER A 152 -13.66 -5.26 17.84
N LYS A 153 -13.88 -6.26 16.98
CA LYS A 153 -13.59 -7.68 17.24
C LYS A 153 -12.40 -8.19 16.41
N ALA A 154 -11.77 -7.32 15.63
CA ALA A 154 -10.61 -7.68 14.85
C ALA A 154 -9.46 -8.16 15.75
N GLN A 155 -8.82 -9.27 15.38
CA GLN A 155 -7.72 -9.83 16.15
C GLN A 155 -6.48 -8.92 16.06
N PRO A 156 -5.62 -8.90 17.12
CA PRO A 156 -4.38 -8.13 17.12
C PRO A 156 -3.27 -8.85 16.32
N LYS A 157 -3.63 -9.46 15.18
CA LYS A 157 -2.74 -10.12 14.24
C LYS A 157 -2.46 -9.23 13.04
N LEU A 158 -1.37 -9.49 12.34
CA LEU A 158 -1.08 -8.83 11.08
C LEU A 158 -2.01 -9.34 9.97
N ALA A 159 -2.58 -8.43 9.22
CA ALA A 159 -3.25 -8.71 7.96
C ALA A 159 -2.45 -8.10 6.80
N PHE A 160 -2.34 -8.84 5.71
CA PHE A 160 -1.69 -8.34 4.49
C PHE A 160 -2.71 -7.61 3.60
N LEU A 161 -2.23 -6.77 2.68
CA LEU A 161 -3.09 -6.07 1.73
C LEU A 161 -3.49 -6.97 0.54
N PRO A 162 -4.68 -6.74 -0.05
CA PRO A 162 -5.66 -5.69 0.25
C PRO A 162 -6.51 -6.00 1.47
N VAL A 163 -6.90 -4.94 2.20
CA VAL A 163 -7.89 -5.02 3.29
C VAL A 163 -9.06 -4.13 2.93
N THR A 164 -10.27 -4.67 3.01
CA THR A 164 -11.50 -3.92 2.71
C THR A 164 -12.33 -3.71 3.97
N VAL A 165 -12.88 -2.53 4.11
CA VAL A 165 -13.84 -2.17 5.17
C VAL A 165 -15.14 -1.72 4.52
N ASP A 166 -16.25 -2.36 4.89
CA ASP A 166 -17.59 -2.00 4.45
C ASP A 166 -18.13 -0.87 5.31
N CYS A 167 -18.06 0.35 4.79
CA CYS A 167 -18.51 1.56 5.48
C CYS A 167 -20.01 1.88 5.22
N GLY A 168 -20.79 0.90 4.83
CA GLY A 168 -22.23 1.04 4.56
C GLY A 168 -22.50 1.58 3.17
N SER A 169 -22.45 2.88 2.96
CA SER A 169 -22.70 3.52 1.65
C SER A 169 -21.57 3.27 0.64
N VAL A 170 -20.35 3.01 1.12
CA VAL A 170 -19.18 2.74 0.29
C VAL A 170 -18.34 1.62 0.90
N LYS A 171 -17.51 1.00 0.07
CA LYS A 171 -16.42 0.13 0.53
C LYS A 171 -15.09 0.83 0.34
N LEU A 172 -14.27 0.80 1.39
CA LEU A 172 -12.92 1.35 1.40
C LEU A 172 -11.92 0.20 1.42
N THR A 173 -11.07 0.14 0.40
CA THR A 173 -10.01 -0.88 0.30
C THR A 173 -8.65 -0.22 0.45
N LEU A 174 -7.87 -0.69 1.44
CA LEU A 174 -6.49 -0.28 1.67
C LEU A 174 -5.56 -1.02 0.71
N LEU A 175 -4.71 -0.27 0.03
CA LEU A 175 -3.75 -0.72 -0.97
C LEU A 175 -2.46 0.10 -0.88
N GLU A 176 -1.48 -0.28 -1.69
CA GLU A 176 -0.25 0.48 -1.92
C GLU A 176 0.02 0.63 -3.40
N SER A 177 0.79 1.65 -3.75
CA SER A 177 1.33 1.82 -5.10
C SER A 177 2.73 2.41 -5.05
N ASP A 178 3.51 2.19 -6.11
CA ASP A 178 4.87 2.71 -6.24
C ASP A 178 5.80 2.23 -5.11
N LEU A 179 5.70 0.94 -4.78
CA LEU A 179 6.48 0.28 -3.73
C LEU A 179 7.90 0.01 -4.21
N GLU A 180 8.81 0.98 -4.03
CA GLU A 180 10.19 0.90 -4.43
C GLU A 180 11.14 1.07 -3.24
N ALA A 181 12.02 0.09 -3.01
CA ALA A 181 13.05 0.11 -1.97
C ALA A 181 12.51 0.58 -0.59
N TYR A 182 11.37 0.03 -0.22
CA TYR A 182 10.67 0.29 1.04
C TYR A 182 9.85 -0.94 1.43
N PRO A 183 9.65 -1.25 2.72
CA PRO A 183 8.84 -2.40 3.12
C PRO A 183 7.37 -2.22 2.75
N GLY A 184 6.73 -3.30 2.28
CA GLY A 184 5.29 -3.34 2.08
C GLY A 184 4.54 -3.20 3.41
N MET A 185 3.36 -2.58 3.36
CA MET A 185 2.52 -2.34 4.52
C MET A 185 1.69 -3.59 4.85
N PHE A 186 1.78 -4.05 6.08
CA PHE A 186 0.76 -4.85 6.74
C PHE A 186 -0.13 -3.93 7.56
N VAL A 187 -1.28 -4.39 7.98
CA VAL A 187 -2.13 -3.67 8.93
C VAL A 187 -2.44 -4.53 10.14
N GLN A 188 -2.68 -3.86 11.26
CA GLN A 188 -3.07 -4.46 12.52
C GLN A 188 -4.19 -3.65 13.16
N SER A 189 -5.14 -4.33 13.81
CA SER A 189 -6.22 -3.64 14.55
C SER A 189 -5.66 -2.79 15.68
N GLN A 190 -6.26 -1.62 15.89
CA GLN A 190 -5.99 -0.76 17.03
C GLN A 190 -6.96 -1.11 18.16
N GLN A 191 -6.44 -1.69 19.24
CA GLN A 191 -7.29 -2.07 20.38
C GLN A 191 -7.98 -0.85 20.98
N GLY A 192 -9.29 -0.97 21.24
CA GLY A 192 -10.12 0.10 21.81
C GLY A 192 -10.53 1.20 20.83
N LYS A 193 -10.25 1.04 19.51
CA LYS A 193 -10.66 1.94 18.44
C LYS A 193 -11.25 1.15 17.28
N TYR A 194 -12.09 1.78 16.46
CA TYR A 194 -12.51 1.25 15.17
C TYR A 194 -11.44 1.61 14.12
N GLY A 195 -10.25 1.03 14.23
CA GLY A 195 -9.14 1.47 13.43
C GLY A 195 -8.11 0.38 13.12
N LEU A 196 -7.38 0.62 12.05
CA LEU A 196 -6.23 -0.15 11.62
C LEU A 196 -5.00 0.75 11.64
N LYS A 197 -3.83 0.17 11.85
CA LYS A 197 -2.54 0.86 11.74
C LYS A 197 -1.60 0.08 10.84
N GLY A 198 -0.79 0.79 10.08
CA GLY A 198 0.29 0.21 9.27
C GLY A 198 1.37 -0.42 10.17
N VAL A 199 1.89 -1.55 9.73
CA VAL A 199 3.03 -2.25 10.33
C VAL A 199 3.98 -2.66 9.22
N PHE A 200 5.27 -2.40 9.42
CA PHE A 200 6.29 -2.56 8.39
C PHE A 200 7.38 -3.51 8.84
N ALA A 201 7.89 -4.32 7.91
CA ALA A 201 9.01 -5.21 8.20
C ALA A 201 10.28 -4.41 8.53
N PRO A 202 11.05 -4.81 9.55
CA PRO A 202 12.35 -4.22 9.82
C PRO A 202 13.32 -4.44 8.65
N TYR A 203 14.25 -3.51 8.47
CA TYR A 203 15.27 -3.60 7.43
C TYR A 203 16.19 -4.80 7.68
N PRO A 204 16.57 -5.57 6.64
CA PRO A 204 17.51 -6.70 6.80
C PRO A 204 18.89 -6.25 7.28
N ALA A 205 19.37 -6.84 8.37
CA ALA A 205 20.74 -6.69 8.84
C ALA A 205 21.65 -7.76 8.23
N LYS A 206 21.18 -8.99 8.17
CA LYS A 206 21.87 -10.13 7.52
C LYS A 206 20.90 -10.98 6.74
N THR A 207 21.41 -11.54 5.65
CA THR A 207 20.69 -12.49 4.79
C THR A 207 21.51 -13.76 4.60
N ASP A 208 20.84 -14.85 4.25
CA ASP A 208 21.43 -16.11 3.86
C ASP A 208 20.60 -16.72 2.73
N PHE A 209 21.06 -17.81 2.13
CA PHE A 209 20.39 -18.48 1.01
C PHE A 209 19.86 -19.84 1.41
N TYR A 210 18.62 -20.14 1.03
CA TYR A 210 18.11 -21.50 1.11
C TYR A 210 18.94 -22.44 0.20
N PRO A 211 19.57 -23.51 0.73
CA PRO A 211 20.49 -24.34 -0.05
C PRO A 211 19.89 -24.93 -1.33
N TRP A 212 18.59 -25.20 -1.32
CA TRP A 212 17.88 -25.88 -2.40
C TRP A 212 17.18 -24.93 -3.40
N ARG A 213 16.90 -23.68 -3.02
CA ARG A 213 16.22 -22.69 -3.88
C ARG A 213 17.13 -21.58 -4.37
N LYS A 214 18.30 -21.39 -3.76
CA LYS A 214 19.14 -20.19 -3.96
C LYS A 214 18.36 -18.88 -3.77
N GLN A 215 17.33 -18.94 -2.96
CA GLN A 215 16.51 -17.79 -2.60
C GLN A 215 17.06 -17.19 -1.30
N GLU A 216 17.27 -15.90 -1.33
CA GLU A 216 17.72 -15.13 -0.17
C GLU A 216 16.62 -15.06 0.89
N TYR A 217 16.98 -15.17 2.16
CA TYR A 217 16.09 -14.94 3.30
C TYR A 217 16.79 -14.15 4.39
N VAL A 218 16.03 -13.39 5.18
CA VAL A 218 16.54 -12.55 6.26
C VAL A 218 16.81 -13.41 7.49
N THR A 219 18.03 -13.33 8.04
CA THR A 219 18.43 -14.01 9.28
C THR A 219 18.49 -13.08 10.47
N GLU A 220 18.81 -11.81 10.26
CA GLU A 220 18.83 -10.76 11.30
C GLU A 220 18.21 -9.48 10.75
N THR A 221 17.54 -8.74 11.61
CA THR A 221 16.92 -7.45 11.28
C THR A 221 17.51 -6.32 12.12
N THR A 222 17.39 -5.10 11.61
CA THR A 222 17.73 -3.86 12.33
C THR A 222 16.56 -3.40 13.19
N ASP A 223 16.74 -2.28 13.91
CA ASP A 223 15.69 -1.58 14.66
C ASP A 223 15.01 -0.44 13.85
N PHE A 224 15.20 -0.42 12.52
CA PHE A 224 14.60 0.53 11.60
C PHE A 224 14.00 -0.18 10.39
N ILE A 225 13.09 0.49 9.67
CA ILE A 225 12.36 -0.11 8.54
C ILE A 225 12.95 0.23 7.18
N SER A 226 13.66 1.35 7.04
CA SER A 226 14.23 1.77 5.77
C SER A 226 15.50 2.61 5.94
N ARG A 227 16.47 2.34 5.08
CA ARG A 227 17.59 3.22 4.79
C ARG A 227 17.49 3.63 3.33
N SER A 228 17.42 4.92 3.06
CA SER A 228 17.16 5.43 1.72
C SER A 228 17.92 6.70 1.43
N ARG A 229 18.05 7.01 0.13
CA ARG A 229 18.56 8.31 -0.31
C ARG A 229 17.71 9.44 0.27
N GLY A 230 18.32 10.56 0.60
CA GLY A 230 17.66 11.69 1.22
C GLY A 230 16.66 12.41 0.33
N SER A 231 16.81 12.32 -0.99
CA SER A 231 15.85 12.86 -1.95
C SER A 231 15.11 11.74 -2.65
N ARG A 232 13.85 11.51 -2.24
CA ARG A 232 12.95 10.51 -2.82
C ARG A 232 11.50 10.73 -2.44
N SER A 233 10.61 10.05 -3.17
CA SER A 233 9.22 9.80 -2.74
C SER A 233 9.10 8.42 -2.13
N TYR A 234 8.19 8.28 -1.16
CA TYR A 234 7.84 7.00 -0.51
C TYR A 234 6.61 6.39 -1.19
N PRO A 235 6.28 5.12 -0.92
CA PRO A 235 5.10 4.50 -1.50
C PRO A 235 3.81 5.25 -1.20
N TRP A 236 2.85 5.17 -2.11
CA TRP A 236 1.52 5.66 -1.89
C TRP A 236 0.75 4.74 -0.93
N ARG A 237 0.09 5.32 0.05
CA ARG A 237 -0.97 4.70 0.84
C ARG A 237 -2.27 5.00 0.14
N VAL A 238 -2.92 3.97 -0.39
CA VAL A 238 -4.06 4.10 -1.30
C VAL A 238 -5.33 3.64 -0.59
N LEU A 239 -6.34 4.47 -0.64
CA LEU A 239 -7.68 4.19 -0.17
C LEU A 239 -8.61 4.19 -1.39
N ALA A 240 -8.80 3.02 -2.00
CA ALA A 240 -9.78 2.84 -3.07
C ALA A 240 -11.18 2.84 -2.46
N ILE A 241 -12.06 3.68 -2.98
CA ILE A 241 -13.41 3.88 -2.45
C ILE A 241 -14.41 3.64 -3.56
N THR A 242 -15.36 2.74 -3.34
CA THR A 242 -16.36 2.34 -4.32
C THR A 242 -17.75 2.27 -3.69
N GLU A 243 -18.76 2.74 -4.41
CA GLU A 243 -20.16 2.62 -4.02
C GLU A 243 -20.75 1.24 -4.37
N LYS A 244 -20.22 0.62 -5.41
CA LYS A 244 -20.68 -0.69 -5.91
C LYS A 244 -19.56 -1.72 -5.82
N ASP A 245 -19.88 -2.92 -5.39
CA ASP A 245 -18.93 -4.03 -5.32
C ASP A 245 -18.33 -4.38 -6.68
N THR A 246 -19.09 -4.18 -7.76
CA THR A 246 -18.64 -4.40 -9.14
C THR A 246 -17.55 -3.45 -9.60
N ASP A 247 -17.42 -2.29 -8.96
CA ASP A 247 -16.41 -1.28 -9.31
C ASP A 247 -15.06 -1.56 -8.63
N MET A 248 -15.06 -2.33 -7.54
CA MET A 248 -13.86 -2.67 -6.79
C MET A 248 -12.80 -3.40 -7.63
N PRO A 249 -13.13 -4.49 -8.38
CA PRO A 249 -12.15 -5.17 -9.23
C PRO A 249 -11.67 -4.35 -10.42
N VAL A 250 -12.37 -3.26 -10.76
CA VAL A 250 -12.04 -2.41 -11.90
C VAL A 250 -11.43 -1.06 -11.50
N ASN A 251 -11.18 -0.84 -10.21
CA ASN A 251 -10.50 0.35 -9.71
C ASN A 251 -9.07 0.43 -10.24
N ASN A 252 -8.67 1.59 -10.76
CA ASN A 252 -7.39 1.79 -11.45
C ASN A 252 -6.38 2.64 -10.65
N LEU A 253 -6.67 2.98 -9.39
CA LEU A 253 -5.84 3.92 -8.62
C LEU A 253 -4.39 3.48 -8.47
N VAL A 254 -4.14 2.17 -8.27
CA VAL A 254 -2.77 1.67 -8.13
C VAL A 254 -1.93 1.99 -9.38
N TYR A 255 -2.53 1.89 -10.56
CA TYR A 255 -1.87 2.24 -11.83
C TYR A 255 -1.76 3.75 -12.05
N ALA A 256 -2.80 4.51 -11.67
CA ALA A 256 -2.80 5.97 -11.77
C ALA A 256 -1.75 6.64 -10.87
N LEU A 257 -1.35 5.96 -9.80
CA LEU A 257 -0.39 6.44 -8.82
C LEU A 257 1.04 5.90 -9.04
N ALA A 258 1.18 4.83 -9.81
CA ALA A 258 2.48 4.23 -10.10
C ALA A 258 3.36 5.15 -10.95
N SER A 259 4.66 5.04 -10.73
CA SER A 259 5.66 5.69 -11.59
C SER A 259 5.57 5.16 -13.02
N PRO A 260 5.88 5.96 -14.03
CA PRO A 260 5.89 5.51 -15.42
C PRO A 260 6.81 4.31 -15.63
N ASN A 261 6.47 3.47 -16.61
CA ASN A 261 7.32 2.36 -17.01
C ASN A 261 8.73 2.84 -17.42
N ARG A 262 9.76 2.21 -16.86
CA ARG A 262 11.17 2.51 -17.12
C ARG A 262 11.86 1.45 -17.97
N ILE A 263 11.14 0.41 -18.39
CA ILE A 263 11.65 -0.61 -19.31
C ILE A 263 11.53 -0.04 -20.72
N GLY A 264 12.66 0.19 -21.39
CA GLY A 264 12.69 0.83 -22.70
C GLY A 264 12.05 -0.03 -23.80
N ASP A 265 12.42 -1.31 -23.89
CA ASP A 265 11.85 -2.27 -24.84
C ASP A 265 11.05 -3.34 -24.09
N THR A 266 9.75 -3.37 -24.31
CA THR A 266 8.82 -4.37 -23.75
C THR A 266 8.35 -5.40 -24.79
N SER A 267 8.88 -5.39 -26.02
CA SER A 267 8.43 -6.25 -27.12
C SER A 267 8.63 -7.75 -26.87
N TRP A 268 9.56 -8.11 -25.98
CA TRP A 268 9.82 -9.48 -25.56
C TRP A 268 8.78 -10.05 -24.61
N ILE A 269 7.98 -9.20 -23.94
CA ILE A 269 6.92 -9.63 -23.03
C ILE A 269 5.72 -10.09 -23.87
N LYS A 270 5.35 -11.36 -23.73
CA LYS A 270 4.18 -11.93 -24.40
C LYS A 270 3.13 -12.30 -23.37
N THR A 271 1.94 -11.77 -23.54
CA THR A 271 0.77 -12.17 -22.75
C THR A 271 0.16 -13.43 -23.35
N GLY A 272 -0.40 -14.29 -22.52
CA GLY A 272 -1.02 -15.51 -23.00
C GLY A 272 -1.54 -16.41 -21.87
N LYS A 273 -2.05 -17.57 -22.26
CA LYS A 273 -2.42 -18.63 -21.32
C LYS A 273 -1.18 -19.48 -21.04
N VAL A 274 -0.95 -19.81 -19.77
CA VAL A 274 0.14 -20.65 -19.32
C VAL A 274 -0.46 -21.92 -18.73
N ALA A 275 0.01 -23.08 -19.19
CA ALA A 275 -0.27 -24.34 -18.54
C ALA A 275 0.75 -24.53 -17.40
N TRP A 276 0.27 -24.55 -16.17
CA TRP A 276 1.12 -24.65 -14.99
C TRP A 276 0.63 -25.83 -14.11
N ASP A 277 1.27 -26.98 -14.26
CA ASP A 277 0.84 -28.22 -13.62
C ASP A 277 1.01 -28.20 -12.08
N TRP A 278 1.97 -27.43 -11.55
CA TRP A 278 2.11 -27.26 -10.11
C TRP A 278 0.86 -26.66 -9.46
N TRP A 279 0.24 -25.71 -10.11
CA TRP A 279 -1.00 -25.09 -9.63
C TRP A 279 -2.14 -26.11 -9.48
N ASN A 280 -2.14 -27.13 -10.33
CA ASN A 280 -3.11 -28.22 -10.32
C ASN A 280 -2.66 -29.45 -9.50
N ASP A 281 -1.85 -29.25 -8.46
CA ASP A 281 -1.37 -30.33 -7.58
C ASP A 281 -0.63 -31.44 -8.34
N TRP A 282 0.18 -31.09 -9.33
CA TRP A 282 0.96 -32.02 -10.13
C TRP A 282 0.13 -33.11 -10.81
N ASN A 283 -1.04 -32.79 -11.34
CA ASN A 283 -2.06 -33.71 -11.87
C ASN A 283 -1.61 -34.65 -13.00
N LEU A 284 -0.39 -34.51 -13.52
CA LEU A 284 0.15 -35.42 -14.52
C LEU A 284 0.65 -36.71 -13.85
N LYS A 285 -0.28 -37.64 -13.58
CA LYS A 285 0.04 -38.94 -12.97
C LYS A 285 0.95 -39.76 -13.88
N GLY A 286 1.94 -40.45 -13.28
CA GLY A 286 2.86 -41.35 -13.99
C GLY A 286 3.99 -40.67 -14.77
N VAL A 287 4.05 -39.32 -14.80
CA VAL A 287 5.13 -38.57 -15.44
C VAL A 287 6.08 -38.01 -14.38
N PRO A 288 7.35 -38.41 -14.32
CA PRO A 288 8.33 -37.87 -13.39
C PRO A 288 8.47 -36.34 -13.57
N PHE A 289 8.63 -35.59 -12.48
CA PHE A 289 8.74 -34.12 -12.49
C PHE A 289 9.78 -33.62 -13.47
N LYS A 290 10.98 -34.22 -13.52
CA LYS A 290 12.03 -33.84 -14.48
C LYS A 290 11.60 -33.99 -15.94
N SER A 291 10.81 -35.03 -16.27
CA SER A 291 10.36 -35.27 -17.64
C SER A 291 9.30 -34.27 -18.10
N ARG A 292 8.53 -33.66 -17.17
CA ARG A 292 7.54 -32.63 -17.50
C ARG A 292 8.18 -31.39 -18.10
N TYR A 293 9.29 -30.94 -17.51
CA TYR A 293 10.04 -29.79 -18.06
C TYR A 293 10.75 -30.09 -19.37
N GLN A 294 11.27 -31.34 -19.54
CA GLN A 294 11.96 -31.74 -20.75
C GLN A 294 11.05 -31.85 -21.98
N HIS A 295 9.77 -32.11 -21.78
CA HIS A 295 8.79 -32.30 -22.86
C HIS A 295 7.84 -31.11 -23.07
N GLY A 296 8.09 -29.97 -22.44
CA GLY A 296 7.30 -28.76 -22.67
C GLY A 296 5.86 -28.81 -22.17
N TYR A 297 5.58 -29.61 -21.13
CA TYR A 297 4.27 -29.66 -20.50
C TYR A 297 4.01 -28.51 -19.50
N VAL A 298 4.84 -27.46 -19.54
CA VAL A 298 4.70 -26.25 -18.72
C VAL A 298 4.52 -25.03 -19.60
#